data_b0eebe2fa873a88de4eef633d09eb62c
#
_entry.id   b0eebe2fa873a88de4eef633d09eb62c
#
_cell.length_a   1.000
_cell.length_b   1.000
_cell.length_c   1.000
_cell.angle_alpha   90.00
_cell.angle_beta   90.00
_cell.angle_gamma   90.00
#
_symmetry.space_group_name_H-M   'P 1'
#
loop_
_entity.id
_entity.type
_entity.pdbx_description
1 polymer ?
#
loop_
_entity_poly.entity_id
_entity_poly.type
_entity_poly.pdbx_seq_one_letter_code
_entity_poly.pdbx_strand_id
1 'polypeptide(L)'
;AFLLTYTPLAEDDRPARAYTVFYTGDFFLSNARLVEGMPLEELRGIAPDVLIVEGSYGTARHPHRRQQENQLAERIDRAIVEKQSILLPTPALGLGQELLMLLRSHHHFTGRDLDIWVDGSVAAGCDAYLEILPHLPTSVQNFARHQSLFWDERVRPRVRHLTPDQRFHLNQRSSIVLTHEASDLSQYYADDPGAWLVLQPQQPHYGGRERGEGRGERGEEQQADSLPGNRPDSREASYGARATHPSPLTETYLLAQHCDGPGTTQLIHNLRPQHVVFIHGSPTYLADLAGLEELHNRYHLHTPSANSLVELPIGETFLHPAAPETSYEGELTELNMAVTITLPDAITVDPRWQQLADTGLIEARWQGDELVLRGLPQRELMRPSDRLLDWMDANSPLRNCCGNCHHYRSQRCWNQLSPLFEFKVAPEGFCPVFEPAQTPETRD
;
A
#
# COMPACT_ATOMS: atom_id res chain seq x y z
N ALA A 1 4.53 16.28 -2.84
CA ALA A 1 5.39 16.99 -1.88
C ALA A 1 5.97 18.26 -2.50
N PHE A 2 6.33 19.21 -1.64
CA PHE A 2 6.92 20.50 -2.07
C PHE A 2 8.13 20.82 -1.19
N LEU A 3 9.24 21.19 -1.81
CA LEU A 3 10.39 21.80 -1.12
C LEU A 3 10.35 23.30 -1.38
N LEU A 4 10.08 24.07 -0.33
CA LEU A 4 10.05 25.53 -0.37
C LEU A 4 11.37 26.07 0.17
N THR A 5 11.98 27.01 -0.55
CA THR A 5 13.22 27.67 -0.11
C THR A 5 12.98 29.17 -0.04
N TYR A 6 13.28 29.75 1.12
CA TYR A 6 13.26 31.20 1.33
C TYR A 6 14.66 31.70 1.60
N THR A 7 15.11 32.63 0.79
CA THR A 7 16.40 33.30 0.99
C THR A 7 16.11 34.78 1.29
N PRO A 8 16.33 35.26 2.53
CA PRO A 8 16.17 36.67 2.86
C PRO A 8 17.16 37.52 2.06
N LEU A 9 16.85 38.80 1.92
CA LEU A 9 17.80 39.77 1.33
C LEU A 9 19.02 39.87 2.23
N ALA A 10 20.20 39.89 1.62
CA ALA A 10 21.45 40.04 2.36
C ALA A 10 21.47 41.39 3.10
N GLU A 11 21.68 41.38 4.40
CA GLU A 11 21.98 42.53 5.22
C GLU A 11 23.50 42.53 5.53
N ASP A 12 24.18 43.66 5.29
CA ASP A 12 25.58 43.88 5.65
C ASP A 12 26.61 42.80 5.24
N ASP A 13 26.87 42.65 3.92
CA ASP A 13 27.96 41.82 3.35
C ASP A 13 28.02 40.34 3.82
N ARG A 14 27.05 39.84 4.57
CA ARG A 14 26.95 38.44 4.94
C ARG A 14 26.00 37.70 3.98
N PRO A 15 26.42 36.54 3.44
CA PRO A 15 25.50 35.73 2.65
C PRO A 15 24.30 35.34 3.52
N ALA A 16 23.08 35.67 3.05
CA ALA A 16 21.87 35.32 3.74
C ALA A 16 21.71 33.79 3.73
N ARG A 17 21.42 33.22 4.92
CA ARG A 17 21.08 31.79 5.02
C ARG A 17 19.75 31.53 4.34
N ALA A 18 19.68 30.52 3.49
CA ALA A 18 18.42 29.99 2.98
C ALA A 18 17.74 29.14 4.03
N TYR A 19 16.42 29.30 4.15
CA TYR A 19 15.55 28.47 4.99
C TYR A 19 14.72 27.54 4.12
N THR A 20 14.57 26.30 4.54
CA THR A 20 13.91 25.26 3.74
C THR A 20 12.76 24.60 4.51
N VAL A 21 11.62 24.48 3.84
CA VAL A 21 10.44 23.76 4.36
C VAL A 21 10.06 22.68 3.38
N PHE A 22 10.01 21.45 3.84
CA PHE A 22 9.50 20.33 3.07
C PHE A 22 8.07 20.01 3.54
N TYR A 23 7.11 20.05 2.61
CA TYR A 23 5.71 19.72 2.86
C TYR A 23 5.33 18.48 2.08
N THR A 24 4.92 17.41 2.78
CA THR A 24 4.58 16.14 2.13
C THR A 24 3.25 16.19 1.38
N GLY A 25 2.24 16.88 1.92
CA GLY A 25 0.85 16.52 1.63
C GLY A 25 0.56 15.10 2.09
N ASP A 26 -0.53 14.51 1.62
CA ASP A 26 -0.80 13.09 1.79
C ASP A 26 0.17 12.30 0.93
N PHE A 27 0.75 11.22 1.47
CA PHE A 27 1.78 10.47 0.77
C PHE A 27 1.77 8.98 1.05
N PHE A 28 2.41 8.23 0.15
CA PHE A 28 2.79 6.84 0.31
C PHE A 28 4.28 6.67 0.06
N LEU A 29 4.87 5.63 0.61
CA LEU A 29 6.21 5.16 0.22
C LEU A 29 6.14 4.06 -0.86
N SER A 30 5.09 3.28 -0.89
CA SER A 30 4.87 2.24 -1.90
C SER A 30 4.04 2.76 -3.07
N ASN A 31 4.24 2.19 -4.25
CA ASN A 31 3.42 2.51 -5.41
C ASN A 31 1.98 2.02 -5.22
N ALA A 32 1.02 2.88 -5.57
CA ALA A 32 -0.36 2.51 -5.84
C ALA A 32 -0.52 2.23 -7.35
N ARG A 33 -1.72 1.90 -7.80
CA ARG A 33 -1.94 1.55 -9.22
C ARG A 33 -1.94 2.75 -10.16
N LEU A 34 -2.29 3.92 -9.63
CA LEU A 34 -2.40 5.18 -10.40
C LEU A 34 -1.41 6.25 -9.94
N VAL A 35 -0.74 6.03 -8.80
CA VAL A 35 0.17 7.01 -8.19
C VAL A 35 1.45 6.29 -7.79
N GLU A 36 2.59 6.89 -8.10
CA GLU A 36 3.89 6.44 -7.62
C GLU A 36 4.09 6.84 -6.16
N GLY A 37 4.76 5.97 -5.39
CA GLY A 37 5.18 6.27 -4.04
C GLY A 37 6.23 7.37 -3.99
N MET A 38 6.41 7.96 -2.83
CA MET A 38 7.42 8.98 -2.62
C MET A 38 8.84 8.36 -2.69
N PRO A 39 9.73 8.83 -3.58
CA PRO A 39 11.03 8.23 -3.80
C PRO A 39 12.01 8.59 -2.67
N LEU A 40 12.10 7.72 -1.66
CA LEU A 40 12.94 7.97 -0.47
C LEU A 40 14.43 8.19 -0.82
N GLU A 41 14.92 7.55 -1.87
CA GLU A 41 16.31 7.68 -2.29
C GLU A 41 16.63 9.10 -2.76
N GLU A 42 15.73 9.71 -3.51
CA GLU A 42 15.89 11.10 -4.00
C GLU A 42 15.76 12.11 -2.84
N LEU A 43 15.02 11.76 -1.80
CA LEU A 43 14.78 12.61 -0.64
C LEU A 43 15.85 12.47 0.44
N ARG A 44 16.71 11.45 0.32
CA ARG A 44 17.70 11.12 1.35
C ARG A 44 18.70 12.26 1.55
N GLY A 45 18.73 12.76 2.78
CA GLY A 45 19.72 13.78 3.19
C GLY A 45 19.44 15.18 2.68
N ILE A 46 18.23 15.49 2.20
CA ILE A 46 17.81 16.87 1.86
C ILE A 46 18.00 17.79 3.08
N ALA A 47 17.79 17.25 4.29
CA ALA A 47 17.98 17.94 5.57
C ALA A 47 17.26 19.30 5.61
N PRO A 48 15.93 19.36 5.38
CA PRO A 48 15.20 20.62 5.45
C PRO A 48 15.21 21.15 6.88
N ASP A 49 15.15 22.48 7.04
CA ASP A 49 14.99 23.07 8.37
C ASP A 49 13.68 22.64 9.02
N VAL A 50 12.61 22.57 8.25
CA VAL A 50 11.28 22.17 8.72
C VAL A 50 10.69 21.13 7.78
N LEU A 51 10.19 20.05 8.37
CA LEU A 51 9.33 19.07 7.72
C LEU A 51 7.91 19.22 8.25
N ILE A 52 6.96 19.46 7.34
CA ILE A 52 5.51 19.37 7.63
C ILE A 52 5.01 18.07 7.03
N VAL A 53 4.55 17.14 7.88
CA VAL A 53 4.22 15.77 7.50
C VAL A 53 2.86 15.36 8.03
N GLU A 54 2.12 14.58 7.23
CA GLU A 54 0.88 13.97 7.68
C GLU A 54 1.11 12.86 8.70
N GLY A 55 0.14 12.67 9.61
CA GLY A 55 0.12 11.62 10.61
C GLY A 55 -1.23 10.92 10.71
N SER A 56 -1.92 10.74 9.58
CA SER A 56 -3.31 10.27 9.49
C SER A 56 -3.58 8.95 10.22
N TYR A 57 -2.62 8.03 10.23
CA TYR A 57 -2.73 6.74 10.90
C TYR A 57 -1.89 6.63 12.19
N GLY A 58 -1.27 7.72 12.64
CA GLY A 58 -0.45 7.72 13.85
C GLY A 58 0.66 6.69 13.80
N THR A 59 0.79 5.90 14.85
CA THR A 59 1.78 4.81 14.97
C THR A 59 1.29 3.47 14.42
N ALA A 60 0.09 3.40 13.83
CA ALA A 60 -0.45 2.16 13.30
C ALA A 60 0.45 1.59 12.20
N ARG A 61 0.61 0.27 12.21
CA ARG A 61 1.31 -0.47 11.16
C ARG A 61 0.29 -1.16 10.27
N HIS A 62 0.42 -1.00 8.96
CA HIS A 62 -0.45 -1.65 8.00
C HIS A 62 0.26 -2.84 7.31
N PRO A 63 -0.51 -3.84 6.87
CA PRO A 63 -0.01 -4.83 5.93
C PRO A 63 0.46 -4.16 4.63
N HIS A 64 1.40 -4.79 3.93
CA HIS A 64 1.83 -4.28 2.61
C HIS A 64 0.65 -4.08 1.66
N ARG A 65 0.71 -3.07 0.80
CA ARG A 65 -0.35 -2.69 -0.14
C ARG A 65 -0.92 -3.89 -0.90
N ARG A 66 -0.07 -4.74 -1.43
CA ARG A 66 -0.49 -5.95 -2.16
C ARG A 66 -1.31 -6.92 -1.30
N GLN A 67 -0.95 -7.06 -0.03
CA GLN A 67 -1.72 -7.90 0.89
C GLN A 67 -3.12 -7.31 1.15
N GLN A 68 -3.21 -5.98 1.31
CA GLN A 68 -4.50 -5.28 1.44
C GLN A 68 -5.36 -5.50 0.19
N GLU A 69 -4.77 -5.36 -1.00
CA GLU A 69 -5.46 -5.60 -2.29
C GLU A 69 -5.95 -7.04 -2.42
N ASN A 70 -5.12 -8.02 -2.08
CA ASN A 70 -5.49 -9.44 -2.13
C ASN A 70 -6.63 -9.76 -1.16
N GLN A 71 -6.56 -9.28 0.08
CA GLN A 71 -7.63 -9.50 1.08
C GLN A 71 -8.96 -8.91 0.61
N LEU A 72 -8.95 -7.71 0.06
CA LEU A 72 -10.15 -7.10 -0.50
C LEU A 72 -10.68 -7.89 -1.71
N ALA A 73 -9.80 -8.27 -2.63
CA ALA A 73 -10.19 -9.04 -3.81
C ALA A 73 -10.78 -10.41 -3.46
N GLU A 74 -10.19 -11.13 -2.51
CA GLU A 74 -10.72 -12.40 -1.99
C GLU A 74 -12.09 -12.22 -1.33
N ARG A 75 -12.29 -11.13 -0.58
CA ARG A 75 -13.59 -10.84 0.04
C ARG A 75 -14.66 -10.57 -1.01
N ILE A 76 -14.33 -9.77 -2.02
CA ILE A 76 -15.24 -9.50 -3.16
C ILE A 76 -15.54 -10.79 -3.93
N ASP A 77 -14.52 -11.60 -4.23
CA ASP A 77 -14.69 -12.86 -4.95
C ASP A 77 -15.66 -13.81 -4.21
N ARG A 78 -15.49 -13.94 -2.89
CA ARG A 78 -16.39 -14.74 -2.05
C ARG A 78 -17.83 -14.26 -2.16
N ALA A 79 -18.07 -12.94 -2.07
CA ALA A 79 -19.42 -12.38 -2.20
C ALA A 79 -20.04 -12.68 -3.58
N ILE A 80 -19.24 -12.59 -4.66
CA ILE A 80 -19.71 -12.93 -6.02
C ILE A 80 -20.08 -14.42 -6.13
N VAL A 81 -19.29 -15.32 -5.53
CA VAL A 81 -19.58 -16.76 -5.50
C VAL A 81 -20.88 -17.03 -4.73
N GLU A 82 -21.14 -16.27 -3.66
CA GLU A 82 -22.39 -16.30 -2.87
C GLU A 82 -23.55 -15.58 -3.56
N LYS A 83 -23.35 -15.08 -4.79
CA LYS A 83 -24.33 -14.35 -5.62
C LYS A 83 -24.78 -13.02 -4.99
N GLN A 84 -23.99 -12.42 -4.13
CA GLN A 84 -24.21 -11.09 -3.63
C GLN A 84 -23.75 -10.04 -4.64
N SER A 85 -24.42 -8.91 -4.66
CA SER A 85 -23.93 -7.68 -5.30
C SER A 85 -23.11 -6.89 -4.28
N ILE A 86 -22.11 -6.16 -4.77
CA ILE A 86 -21.17 -5.41 -3.92
C ILE A 86 -21.34 -3.92 -4.16
N LEU A 87 -21.47 -3.17 -3.09
CA LEU A 87 -21.49 -1.71 -3.11
C LEU A 87 -20.23 -1.17 -2.45
N LEU A 88 -19.47 -0.34 -3.18
CA LEU A 88 -18.22 0.27 -2.76
C LEU A 88 -18.40 1.80 -2.72
N PRO A 89 -18.82 2.37 -1.59
CA PRO A 89 -18.82 3.82 -1.39
C PRO A 89 -17.38 4.33 -1.33
N THR A 90 -17.06 5.38 -2.10
CA THR A 90 -15.70 5.93 -2.21
C THR A 90 -15.75 7.46 -2.35
N PRO A 91 -14.66 8.18 -2.08
CA PRO A 91 -14.48 9.54 -2.57
C PRO A 91 -14.59 9.62 -4.10
N ALA A 92 -14.92 10.79 -4.61
CA ALA A 92 -15.05 11.02 -6.07
C ALA A 92 -13.73 10.79 -6.82
N LEU A 93 -12.59 11.08 -6.18
CA LEU A 93 -11.24 10.97 -6.75
C LEU A 93 -10.35 10.09 -5.86
N GLY A 94 -9.38 9.42 -6.47
CA GLY A 94 -8.37 8.60 -5.82
C GLY A 94 -8.83 7.16 -5.63
N LEU A 95 -9.42 6.82 -4.48
CA LEU A 95 -9.75 5.44 -4.09
C LEU A 95 -10.65 4.71 -5.10
N GLY A 96 -11.68 5.38 -5.63
CA GLY A 96 -12.59 4.76 -6.60
C GLY A 96 -11.86 4.30 -7.87
N GLN A 97 -10.95 5.13 -8.37
CA GLN A 97 -10.16 4.83 -9.56
C GLN A 97 -9.11 3.73 -9.29
N GLU A 98 -8.49 3.73 -8.11
CA GLU A 98 -7.60 2.65 -7.66
C GLU A 98 -8.33 1.30 -7.58
N LEU A 99 -9.54 1.28 -7.02
CA LEU A 99 -10.39 0.08 -6.95
C LEU A 99 -10.77 -0.43 -8.34
N LEU A 100 -11.09 0.46 -9.28
CA LEU A 100 -11.37 0.06 -10.67
C LEU A 100 -10.16 -0.62 -11.30
N MET A 101 -8.96 -0.06 -11.12
CA MET A 101 -7.74 -0.66 -11.62
C MET A 101 -7.46 -2.02 -10.96
N LEU A 102 -7.71 -2.14 -9.65
CA LEU A 102 -7.63 -3.41 -8.94
C LEU A 102 -8.60 -4.45 -9.53
N LEU A 103 -9.88 -4.12 -9.63
CA LEU A 103 -10.93 -5.02 -10.11
C LEU A 103 -10.71 -5.47 -11.56
N ARG A 104 -10.13 -4.61 -12.40
CA ARG A 104 -9.85 -4.95 -13.81
C ARG A 104 -8.64 -5.84 -14.00
N SER A 105 -7.62 -5.70 -13.16
CA SER A 105 -6.31 -6.35 -13.36
C SER A 105 -6.06 -7.54 -12.41
N HIS A 106 -6.85 -7.70 -11.36
CA HIS A 106 -6.66 -8.78 -10.41
C HIS A 106 -7.12 -10.13 -11.02
N HIS A 107 -6.32 -11.17 -10.79
CA HIS A 107 -6.56 -12.52 -11.36
C HIS A 107 -7.92 -13.13 -10.97
N HIS A 108 -8.48 -12.78 -9.81
CA HIS A 108 -9.82 -13.22 -9.40
C HIS A 108 -10.93 -12.73 -10.34
N PHE A 109 -10.74 -11.62 -11.03
CA PHE A 109 -11.80 -10.97 -11.82
C PHE A 109 -11.53 -10.99 -13.32
N THR A 110 -10.27 -11.02 -13.74
CA THR A 110 -9.87 -11.01 -15.15
C THR A 110 -10.54 -12.15 -15.92
N GLY A 111 -11.22 -11.81 -17.01
CA GLY A 111 -11.94 -12.75 -17.88
C GLY A 111 -13.32 -13.18 -17.36
N ARG A 112 -13.72 -12.82 -16.14
CA ARG A 112 -15.05 -13.15 -15.59
C ARG A 112 -16.17 -12.35 -16.23
N ASP A 113 -17.32 -12.97 -16.40
CA ASP A 113 -18.55 -12.31 -16.87
C ASP A 113 -19.19 -11.52 -15.73
N LEU A 114 -18.58 -10.38 -15.41
CA LEU A 114 -18.93 -9.51 -14.31
C LEU A 114 -19.08 -8.08 -14.84
N ASP A 115 -20.09 -7.37 -14.34
CA ASP A 115 -20.31 -5.95 -14.61
C ASP A 115 -19.87 -5.11 -13.40
N ILE A 116 -19.06 -4.11 -13.68
CA ILE A 116 -18.63 -3.09 -12.73
C ILE A 116 -19.30 -1.78 -13.16
N TRP A 117 -20.13 -1.25 -12.30
CA TRP A 117 -20.88 -0.02 -12.53
C TRP A 117 -20.29 1.12 -11.74
N VAL A 118 -20.13 2.26 -12.37
CA VAL A 118 -19.58 3.46 -11.74
C VAL A 118 -20.60 4.58 -11.82
N ASP A 119 -20.98 5.14 -10.67
CA ASP A 119 -22.06 6.12 -10.57
C ASP A 119 -21.55 7.52 -10.22
N GLY A 120 -22.28 8.51 -10.67
CA GLY A 120 -22.19 9.90 -10.24
C GLY A 120 -20.80 10.53 -10.35
N SER A 121 -20.36 11.16 -9.27
CA SER A 121 -19.09 11.89 -9.23
C SER A 121 -17.86 10.98 -9.31
N VAL A 122 -17.97 9.70 -8.95
CA VAL A 122 -16.86 8.73 -9.13
C VAL A 122 -16.62 8.50 -10.62
N ALA A 123 -17.69 8.41 -11.43
CA ALA A 123 -17.57 8.31 -12.89
C ALA A 123 -16.94 9.58 -13.49
N ALA A 124 -17.40 10.76 -13.06
CA ALA A 124 -16.78 12.03 -13.47
C ALA A 124 -15.29 12.10 -13.07
N GLY A 125 -14.93 11.53 -11.90
CA GLY A 125 -13.54 11.39 -11.49
C GLY A 125 -12.73 10.53 -12.44
N CYS A 126 -13.29 9.42 -12.96
CA CYS A 126 -12.61 8.61 -13.98
C CYS A 126 -12.35 9.41 -15.27
N ASP A 127 -13.33 10.21 -15.71
CA ASP A 127 -13.17 11.06 -16.89
C ASP A 127 -12.07 12.11 -16.69
N ALA A 128 -12.01 12.73 -15.50
CA ALA A 128 -10.93 13.66 -15.15
C ALA A 128 -9.54 13.01 -15.17
N TYR A 129 -9.42 11.75 -14.71
CA TYR A 129 -8.15 10.99 -14.81
C TYR A 129 -7.75 10.73 -16.27
N LEU A 130 -8.72 10.53 -17.17
CA LEU A 130 -8.43 10.36 -18.60
C LEU A 130 -7.91 11.66 -19.23
N GLU A 131 -8.37 12.82 -18.78
CA GLU A 131 -7.88 14.13 -19.25
C GLU A 131 -6.41 14.36 -18.84
N ILE A 132 -6.02 13.91 -17.63
CA ILE A 132 -4.65 14.07 -17.12
C ILE A 132 -3.75 12.86 -17.41
N LEU A 133 -4.19 11.90 -18.22
CA LEU A 133 -3.43 10.68 -18.53
C LEU A 133 -1.97 10.93 -18.93
N PRO A 134 -1.60 11.96 -19.71
CA PRO A 134 -0.21 12.25 -20.05
C PRO A 134 0.67 12.60 -18.84
N HIS A 135 0.08 12.94 -17.70
CA HIS A 135 0.76 13.32 -16.45
C HIS A 135 0.75 12.20 -15.40
N LEU A 136 0.10 11.08 -15.69
CA LEU A 136 0.12 9.93 -14.80
C LEU A 136 1.44 9.16 -14.94
N PRO A 137 1.78 8.26 -14.00
CA PRO A 137 2.96 7.43 -14.07
C PRO A 137 3.13 6.70 -15.40
N THR A 138 4.38 6.51 -15.83
CA THR A 138 4.69 5.85 -17.11
C THR A 138 4.08 4.45 -17.23
N SER A 139 3.99 3.72 -16.14
CA SER A 139 3.34 2.41 -16.06
C SER A 139 1.85 2.49 -16.44
N VAL A 140 1.15 3.51 -15.93
CA VAL A 140 -0.27 3.77 -16.24
C VAL A 140 -0.46 4.17 -17.69
N GLN A 141 0.40 5.07 -18.21
CA GLN A 141 0.37 5.47 -19.61
C GLN A 141 0.61 4.27 -20.55
N ASN A 142 1.56 3.39 -20.21
CA ASN A 142 1.82 2.18 -20.97
C ASN A 142 0.62 1.23 -20.95
N PHE A 143 -0.02 1.03 -19.80
CA PHE A 143 -1.26 0.26 -19.71
C PHE A 143 -2.33 0.85 -20.64
N ALA A 144 -2.54 2.17 -20.59
CA ALA A 144 -3.57 2.86 -21.37
C ALA A 144 -3.34 2.81 -22.89
N ARG A 145 -2.12 2.56 -23.36
CA ARG A 145 -1.83 2.33 -24.79
C ARG A 145 -2.40 1.02 -25.33
N HIS A 146 -2.58 0.02 -24.47
CA HIS A 146 -3.01 -1.32 -24.87
C HIS A 146 -4.44 -1.62 -24.46
N GLN A 147 -4.93 -1.00 -23.40
CA GLN A 147 -6.28 -1.20 -22.87
C GLN A 147 -6.83 0.14 -22.38
N SER A 148 -8.15 0.33 -22.50
CA SER A 148 -8.82 1.50 -21.91
C SER A 148 -8.56 1.53 -20.40
N LEU A 149 -8.25 2.70 -19.85
CA LEU A 149 -7.94 2.80 -18.42
C LEU A 149 -9.14 2.43 -17.54
N PHE A 150 -10.32 2.95 -17.86
CA PHE A 150 -11.55 2.67 -17.11
C PHE A 150 -12.64 2.05 -17.99
N TRP A 151 -13.16 2.80 -18.95
CA TRP A 151 -14.33 2.43 -19.72
C TRP A 151 -14.04 1.37 -20.77
N ASP A 152 -14.51 0.14 -20.56
CA ASP A 152 -14.38 -0.92 -21.56
C ASP A 152 -15.50 -1.96 -21.40
N GLU A 153 -16.32 -2.10 -22.41
CA GLU A 153 -17.38 -3.11 -22.46
C GLU A 153 -16.98 -4.38 -23.21
N ARG A 154 -15.83 -4.38 -23.87
CA ARG A 154 -15.33 -5.52 -24.67
C ARG A 154 -14.48 -6.47 -23.86
N VAL A 155 -13.80 -5.96 -22.83
CA VAL A 155 -12.93 -6.73 -21.93
C VAL A 155 -13.71 -7.06 -20.66
N ARG A 156 -13.51 -8.25 -20.14
CA ARG A 156 -14.13 -8.72 -18.90
C ARG A 156 -13.15 -8.62 -17.73
N PRO A 157 -13.58 -8.08 -16.59
CA PRO A 157 -14.91 -7.53 -16.28
C PRO A 157 -15.21 -6.24 -17.06
N ARG A 158 -16.48 -6.02 -17.40
CA ARG A 158 -16.92 -4.82 -18.10
C ARG A 158 -17.08 -3.66 -17.12
N VAL A 159 -16.53 -2.50 -17.48
CA VAL A 159 -16.70 -1.26 -16.69
C VAL A 159 -17.59 -0.29 -17.43
N ARG A 160 -18.64 0.15 -16.78
CA ARG A 160 -19.72 0.95 -17.36
C ARG A 160 -20.15 2.10 -16.46
N HIS A 161 -20.59 3.19 -17.09
CA HIS A 161 -21.35 4.22 -16.37
C HIS A 161 -22.69 3.65 -15.90
N LEU A 162 -23.09 3.97 -14.67
CA LEU A 162 -24.42 3.67 -14.17
C LEU A 162 -25.33 4.87 -14.39
N THR A 163 -26.27 4.74 -15.31
CA THR A 163 -27.33 5.73 -15.51
C THR A 163 -28.57 5.38 -14.67
N PRO A 164 -29.41 6.37 -14.30
CA PRO A 164 -30.60 6.12 -13.46
C PRO A 164 -31.55 5.07 -14.02
N ASP A 165 -31.69 4.99 -15.33
CA ASP A 165 -32.52 4.01 -16.03
C ASP A 165 -31.91 2.59 -16.03
N GLN A 166 -30.65 2.46 -15.78
CA GLN A 166 -29.93 1.15 -15.70
C GLN A 166 -29.93 0.53 -14.31
N ARG A 167 -30.33 1.28 -13.29
CA ARG A 167 -30.30 0.78 -11.89
C ARG A 167 -31.15 -0.47 -11.67
N PHE A 168 -32.24 -0.64 -12.39
CA PHE A 168 -33.07 -1.84 -12.30
C PHE A 168 -32.36 -3.11 -12.80
N HIS A 169 -31.28 -3.00 -13.57
CA HIS A 169 -30.47 -4.14 -14.00
C HIS A 169 -29.57 -4.69 -12.90
N LEU A 170 -29.26 -3.91 -11.86
CA LEU A 170 -28.37 -4.30 -10.78
C LEU A 170 -28.85 -5.54 -10.01
N ASN A 171 -30.19 -5.75 -9.96
CA ASN A 171 -30.81 -6.88 -9.26
C ASN A 171 -30.91 -8.16 -10.12
N GLN A 172 -30.53 -8.10 -11.41
CA GLN A 172 -30.64 -9.25 -12.32
C GLN A 172 -29.42 -10.18 -12.23
N ARG A 173 -28.26 -9.65 -11.86
CA ARG A 173 -26.99 -10.37 -11.73
C ARG A 173 -26.16 -9.75 -10.63
N SER A 174 -25.30 -10.57 -10.02
CA SER A 174 -24.28 -10.03 -9.12
C SER A 174 -23.45 -8.98 -9.84
N SER A 175 -23.39 -7.78 -9.27
CA SER A 175 -22.73 -6.61 -9.83
C SER A 175 -21.87 -5.96 -8.79
N ILE A 176 -20.82 -5.25 -9.23
CA ILE A 176 -20.04 -4.37 -8.36
C ILE A 176 -20.42 -2.93 -8.72
N VAL A 177 -20.77 -2.14 -7.73
CA VAL A 177 -21.13 -0.73 -7.91
C VAL A 177 -20.17 0.14 -7.09
N LEU A 178 -19.51 1.07 -7.78
CA LEU A 178 -18.75 2.15 -7.15
C LEU A 178 -19.58 3.42 -7.17
N THR A 179 -19.76 4.03 -6.02
CA THR A 179 -20.55 5.27 -5.87
C THR A 179 -19.91 6.22 -4.88
N HIS A 180 -20.32 7.47 -4.90
CA HIS A 180 -19.80 8.44 -3.93
C HIS A 180 -20.28 8.13 -2.51
N GLU A 181 -19.38 8.25 -1.53
CA GLU A 181 -19.67 7.92 -0.11
C GLU A 181 -20.79 8.74 0.51
N ALA A 182 -21.03 9.97 0.03
CA ALA A 182 -22.12 10.82 0.48
C ALA A 182 -23.47 10.54 -0.25
N SER A 183 -23.51 9.56 -1.18
CA SER A 183 -24.76 9.19 -1.86
C SER A 183 -25.71 8.45 -0.91
N ASP A 184 -27.01 8.56 -1.17
CA ASP A 184 -27.99 7.68 -0.53
C ASP A 184 -27.80 6.24 -1.05
N LEU A 185 -27.19 5.40 -0.22
CA LEU A 185 -26.88 4.03 -0.59
C LEU A 185 -28.14 3.15 -0.72
N SER A 186 -29.24 3.53 -0.06
CA SER A 186 -30.49 2.76 -0.08
C SER A 186 -31.08 2.61 -1.50
N GLN A 187 -30.81 3.55 -2.39
CA GLN A 187 -31.25 3.51 -3.78
C GLN A 187 -30.73 2.31 -4.59
N TYR A 188 -29.67 1.63 -4.12
CA TYR A 188 -29.09 0.47 -4.82
C TYR A 188 -29.66 -0.87 -4.31
N TYR A 189 -30.03 -0.96 -3.04
CA TYR A 189 -30.43 -2.21 -2.38
C TYR A 189 -31.85 -2.20 -1.79
N ALA A 190 -32.67 -1.17 -2.07
CA ALA A 190 -33.98 -1.02 -1.45
C ALA A 190 -34.91 -2.24 -1.69
N ASP A 191 -34.80 -2.91 -2.84
CA ASP A 191 -35.66 -4.02 -3.22
C ASP A 191 -35.27 -5.34 -2.51
N ASP A 192 -33.97 -5.59 -2.30
CA ASP A 192 -33.46 -6.78 -1.62
C ASP A 192 -32.11 -6.48 -0.92
N PRO A 193 -32.18 -5.89 0.29
CA PRO A 193 -30.95 -5.58 1.03
C PRO A 193 -30.10 -6.80 1.37
N GLY A 194 -30.70 -7.99 1.49
CA GLY A 194 -29.98 -9.24 1.81
C GLY A 194 -29.06 -9.73 0.70
N ALA A 195 -29.32 -9.31 -0.54
CA ALA A 195 -28.50 -9.66 -1.69
C ALA A 195 -27.26 -8.75 -1.86
N TRP A 196 -27.04 -7.79 -0.95
CA TRP A 196 -25.98 -6.81 -1.06
C TRP A 196 -24.97 -6.87 0.09
N LEU A 197 -23.72 -6.74 -0.28
CA LEU A 197 -22.60 -6.48 0.62
C LEU A 197 -22.11 -5.05 0.41
N VAL A 198 -22.12 -4.23 1.46
CA VAL A 198 -21.52 -2.89 1.45
C VAL A 198 -20.13 -2.99 2.04
N LEU A 199 -19.11 -2.66 1.26
CA LEU A 199 -17.72 -2.62 1.69
C LEU A 199 -17.29 -1.16 1.83
N GLN A 200 -17.09 -0.71 3.06
CA GLN A 200 -16.67 0.66 3.38
C GLN A 200 -15.15 0.72 3.59
N PRO A 201 -14.46 1.73 3.05
CA PRO A 201 -13.05 1.91 3.34
C PRO A 201 -12.86 2.25 4.83
N GLN A 202 -11.86 1.65 5.43
CA GLN A 202 -11.45 2.00 6.79
C GLN A 202 -10.82 3.41 6.73
N GLN A 203 -11.51 4.37 7.33
CA GLN A 203 -11.06 5.75 7.40
C GLN A 203 -10.04 5.94 8.54
N PRO A 204 -9.04 6.81 8.39
CA PRO A 204 -8.27 7.29 9.52
C PRO A 204 -9.21 7.96 10.53
N HIS A 205 -9.02 7.72 11.82
CA HIS A 205 -9.85 8.37 12.84
C HIS A 205 -9.49 9.85 12.96
N TYR A 206 -10.16 10.70 12.23
CA TYR A 206 -10.15 12.15 12.49
C TYR A 206 -11.08 12.41 13.67
N GLY A 207 -10.54 12.74 14.84
CA GLY A 207 -11.23 12.87 16.11
C GLY A 207 -12.58 13.59 16.04
N GLY A 208 -13.65 12.81 16.04
CA GLY A 208 -15.02 13.27 16.03
C GLY A 208 -15.98 12.10 16.23
N ARG A 209 -16.37 11.86 17.49
CA ARG A 209 -17.34 10.88 17.98
C ARG A 209 -17.01 9.41 17.66
N GLU A 210 -16.41 8.76 18.64
CA GLU A 210 -16.54 7.32 18.83
C GLU A 210 -18.04 6.95 18.77
N ARG A 211 -18.46 6.31 17.68
CA ARG A 211 -19.71 5.54 17.71
C ARG A 211 -19.42 4.33 18.58
N GLY A 212 -19.96 4.36 19.80
CA GLY A 212 -19.80 3.32 20.79
C GLY A 212 -20.05 1.95 20.20
N GLU A 213 -18.98 1.17 20.09
CA GLU A 213 -19.09 -0.28 20.06
C GLU A 213 -19.58 -0.71 21.43
N GLY A 214 -20.81 -1.19 21.47
CA GLY A 214 -21.46 -1.69 22.68
C GLY A 214 -20.72 -2.90 23.23
N ARG A 215 -19.76 -2.65 24.11
CA ARG A 215 -19.24 -3.65 25.03
C ARG A 215 -20.17 -3.69 26.21
N GLY A 216 -20.98 -4.75 26.30
CA GLY A 216 -21.78 -5.05 27.47
C GLY A 216 -20.90 -5.31 28.68
N GLU A 217 -20.73 -4.34 29.54
CA GLU A 217 -20.24 -4.51 30.90
C GLU A 217 -21.44 -4.64 31.82
N ARG A 218 -21.45 -5.76 32.54
CA ARG A 218 -22.42 -6.03 33.64
C ARG A 218 -22.18 -5.01 34.75
N GLY A 219 -23.21 -4.21 35.02
CA GLY A 219 -23.22 -3.26 36.12
C GLY A 219 -23.31 -3.96 37.44
N GLU A 220 -22.54 -3.50 38.39
CA GLU A 220 -22.76 -3.70 39.83
C GLU A 220 -23.77 -2.67 40.32
N GLU A 221 -24.77 -3.19 41.04
CA GLU A 221 -25.77 -2.44 41.76
C GLU A 221 -25.14 -1.60 42.90
N GLN A 222 -25.42 -0.31 42.92
CA GLN A 222 -25.38 0.46 44.16
C GLN A 222 -26.75 1.14 44.41
N GLN A 223 -27.37 0.71 45.49
CA GLN A 223 -28.57 1.28 46.06
C GLN A 223 -28.34 2.71 46.56
N ALA A 224 -29.29 3.61 46.29
CA ALA A 224 -29.57 4.74 47.18
C ALA A 224 -31.04 5.18 47.03
N ASP A 225 -31.74 4.95 48.11
CA ASP A 225 -32.94 5.51 48.76
C ASP A 225 -33.78 6.62 48.09
N SER A 226 -35.08 6.26 48.00
CA SER A 226 -36.34 6.91 48.45
C SER A 226 -36.60 8.42 48.24
N LEU A 227 -37.69 8.78 47.56
CA LEU A 227 -39.01 9.16 48.13
C LEU A 227 -40.01 9.56 47.02
N PRO A 228 -41.33 9.55 47.28
CA PRO A 228 -42.37 9.36 46.27
C PRO A 228 -43.11 10.64 45.88
N GLY A 229 -43.70 10.65 44.71
CA GLY A 229 -44.61 11.73 44.37
C GLY A 229 -45.22 11.67 42.97
N ASN A 230 -46.52 11.25 42.95
CA ASN A 230 -47.56 11.57 41.97
C ASN A 230 -47.49 10.97 40.52
N ARG A 231 -48.36 9.97 40.34
CA ARG A 231 -49.03 9.69 39.06
C ARG A 231 -50.06 10.78 38.71
N PRO A 232 -50.31 11.03 37.41
CA PRO A 232 -51.58 10.54 36.90
C PRO A 232 -51.46 9.72 35.60
N ASP A 233 -52.39 8.78 35.50
CA ASP A 233 -52.80 7.98 34.38
C ASP A 233 -52.95 8.79 33.09
N SER A 234 -52.42 8.29 31.97
CA SER A 234 -53.13 8.38 30.71
C SER A 234 -52.66 7.23 29.79
N ARG A 235 -53.67 6.48 29.41
CA ARG A 235 -53.70 5.36 28.46
C ARG A 235 -53.22 5.74 27.09
N GLU A 236 -52.71 4.71 26.40
CA GLU A 236 -52.80 4.49 24.96
C GLU A 236 -51.89 5.31 24.04
N ALA A 237 -50.84 4.67 23.57
CA ALA A 237 -50.59 4.53 22.13
C ALA A 237 -49.64 3.37 21.91
N SER A 238 -50.17 2.23 21.51
CA SER A 238 -49.46 1.17 20.84
C SER A 238 -48.97 1.72 19.51
N TYR A 239 -47.76 2.28 19.50
CA TYR A 239 -47.06 2.51 18.24
C TYR A 239 -46.42 1.20 17.79
N GLY A 240 -46.92 0.76 16.66
CA GLY A 240 -46.54 -0.47 16.00
C GLY A 240 -45.02 -0.64 15.92
N ALA A 241 -44.60 -1.87 16.06
CA ALA A 241 -43.27 -2.32 15.76
C ALA A 241 -42.91 -1.75 14.38
N ARG A 242 -41.99 -0.78 14.34
CA ARG A 242 -41.34 -0.37 13.12
C ARG A 242 -40.71 -1.63 12.54
N ALA A 243 -41.29 -2.14 11.47
CA ALA A 243 -40.68 -3.20 10.70
C ALA A 243 -39.24 -2.74 10.42
N THR A 244 -38.27 -3.35 11.07
CA THR A 244 -36.86 -3.16 10.76
C THR A 244 -36.70 -3.73 9.37
N HIS A 245 -36.69 -2.87 8.36
CA HIS A 245 -36.29 -3.29 7.00
C HIS A 245 -34.92 -3.95 7.16
N PRO A 246 -34.70 -5.14 6.58
CA PRO A 246 -33.41 -5.77 6.62
C PRO A 246 -32.39 -4.79 6.04
N SER A 247 -31.28 -4.60 6.75
CA SER A 247 -30.17 -3.76 6.30
C SER A 247 -29.17 -4.66 5.54
N PRO A 248 -28.45 -4.14 4.54
CA PRO A 248 -27.41 -4.90 3.86
C PRO A 248 -26.27 -5.25 4.84
N LEU A 249 -25.58 -6.35 4.58
CA LEU A 249 -24.37 -6.69 5.28
C LEU A 249 -23.32 -5.59 5.01
N THR A 250 -22.80 -4.98 6.06
CA THR A 250 -21.80 -3.91 5.94
C THR A 250 -20.50 -4.36 6.63
N GLU A 251 -19.41 -4.32 5.90
CA GLU A 251 -18.07 -4.65 6.39
C GLU A 251 -17.09 -3.52 6.03
N THR A 252 -15.97 -3.46 6.73
CA THR A 252 -14.90 -2.51 6.43
C THR A 252 -13.72 -3.23 5.79
N TYR A 253 -13.01 -2.55 4.89
CA TYR A 253 -11.76 -3.03 4.31
C TYR A 253 -10.66 -1.98 4.46
N LEU A 254 -9.43 -2.45 4.57
CA LEU A 254 -8.26 -1.58 4.53
C LEU A 254 -7.71 -1.55 3.09
N LEU A 255 -7.68 -0.37 2.52
CA LEU A 255 -6.90 -0.02 1.34
C LEU A 255 -6.36 1.39 1.59
N ALA A 256 -5.25 1.44 2.32
CA ALA A 256 -4.72 2.68 2.88
C ALA A 256 -4.49 3.74 1.81
N GLN A 257 -4.83 4.99 2.13
CA GLN A 257 -4.63 6.15 1.26
C GLN A 257 -3.58 7.11 1.79
N HIS A 258 -3.02 6.79 2.96
CA HIS A 258 -1.98 7.56 3.66
C HIS A 258 -0.91 6.61 4.15
N CYS A 259 0.28 7.15 4.41
CA CYS A 259 1.39 6.40 4.96
C CYS A 259 1.10 5.92 6.39
N ASP A 260 1.58 4.75 6.74
CA ASP A 260 1.49 4.21 8.10
C ASP A 260 2.60 4.79 9.01
N GLY A 261 2.53 4.50 10.30
CA GLY A 261 3.50 5.01 11.28
C GLY A 261 4.95 4.68 10.97
N PRO A 262 5.31 3.41 10.71
CA PRO A 262 6.66 3.04 10.29
C PRO A 262 7.15 3.77 9.05
N GLY A 263 6.31 3.92 8.02
CA GLY A 263 6.66 4.63 6.80
C GLY A 263 6.86 6.13 7.05
N THR A 264 6.02 6.76 7.88
CA THR A 264 6.18 8.16 8.28
C THR A 264 7.50 8.37 9.04
N THR A 265 7.82 7.48 9.98
CA THR A 265 9.09 7.49 10.71
C THR A 265 10.29 7.32 9.76
N GLN A 266 10.19 6.41 8.80
CA GLN A 266 11.22 6.18 7.79
C GLN A 266 11.46 7.43 6.93
N LEU A 267 10.40 8.12 6.49
CA LEU A 267 10.53 9.37 5.75
C LEU A 267 11.28 10.44 6.57
N ILE A 268 10.89 10.63 7.83
CA ILE A 268 11.54 11.60 8.74
C ILE A 268 13.05 11.31 8.86
N HIS A 269 13.43 10.05 9.07
CA HIS A 269 14.83 9.65 9.18
C HIS A 269 15.62 9.84 7.88
N ASN A 270 14.99 9.66 6.73
CA ASN A 270 15.63 9.88 5.43
C ASN A 270 15.83 11.38 5.14
N LEU A 271 14.84 12.21 5.44
CA LEU A 271 14.91 13.65 5.25
C LEU A 271 15.84 14.34 6.25
N ARG A 272 15.89 13.89 7.51
CA ARG A 272 16.71 14.44 8.60
C ARG A 272 16.44 15.93 8.87
N PRO A 273 15.18 16.35 9.08
CA PRO A 273 14.84 17.75 9.36
C PRO A 273 15.36 18.21 10.73
N GLN A 274 15.41 19.51 10.97
CA GLN A 274 15.58 20.05 12.32
C GLN A 274 14.26 20.02 13.10
N HIS A 275 13.18 20.46 12.48
CA HIS A 275 11.84 20.48 13.06
C HIS A 275 10.90 19.57 12.27
N VAL A 276 10.05 18.82 12.97
CA VAL A 276 8.96 18.01 12.40
C VAL A 276 7.63 18.54 12.93
N VAL A 277 6.77 18.97 12.03
CA VAL A 277 5.42 19.45 12.34
C VAL A 277 4.43 18.41 11.82
N PHE A 278 3.79 17.68 12.74
CA PHE A 278 2.77 16.72 12.40
C PHE A 278 1.42 17.39 12.19
N ILE A 279 0.79 17.10 11.08
CA ILE A 279 -0.54 17.60 10.70
C ILE A 279 -1.41 16.45 10.19
N HIS A 280 -2.67 16.74 9.84
CA HIS A 280 -3.57 15.80 9.16
C HIS A 280 -3.69 14.46 9.88
N GLY A 281 -4.19 14.50 11.12
CA GLY A 281 -4.45 13.33 11.95
C GLY A 281 -5.25 13.71 13.19
N SER A 282 -5.77 12.71 13.91
CA SER A 282 -6.37 12.99 15.20
C SER A 282 -5.31 13.49 16.20
N PRO A 283 -5.65 14.36 17.14
CA PRO A 283 -4.68 14.85 18.13
C PRO A 283 -3.98 13.72 18.89
N THR A 284 -4.67 12.61 19.16
CA THR A 284 -4.10 11.43 19.81
C THR A 284 -3.03 10.78 18.92
N TYR A 285 -3.33 10.57 17.65
CA TYR A 285 -2.39 9.94 16.70
C TYR A 285 -1.15 10.80 16.48
N LEU A 286 -1.33 12.13 16.37
CA LEU A 286 -0.19 13.03 16.22
C LEU A 286 0.67 13.06 17.49
N ALA A 287 0.05 13.00 18.67
CA ALA A 287 0.75 12.93 19.95
C ALA A 287 1.51 11.61 20.10
N ASP A 288 0.92 10.49 19.67
CA ASP A 288 1.57 9.17 19.69
C ASP A 288 2.83 9.16 18.81
N LEU A 289 2.76 9.74 17.60
CA LEU A 289 3.93 9.91 16.73
C LEU A 289 5.01 10.78 17.37
N ALA A 290 4.63 11.91 17.95
CA ALA A 290 5.56 12.80 18.64
C ALA A 290 6.14 12.18 19.94
N GLY A 291 5.47 11.18 20.50
CA GLY A 291 5.91 10.43 21.68
C GLY A 291 6.91 9.31 21.36
N LEU A 292 7.19 8.99 20.08
CA LEU A 292 8.15 7.96 19.73
C LEU A 292 9.57 8.38 20.16
N GLU A 293 10.20 7.56 21.01
CA GLU A 293 11.55 7.84 21.53
C GLU A 293 12.59 8.04 20.43
N GLU A 294 12.51 7.26 19.35
CA GLU A 294 13.41 7.35 18.20
C GLU A 294 13.32 8.69 17.46
N LEU A 295 12.15 9.35 17.47
CA LEU A 295 11.96 10.67 16.90
C LEU A 295 12.27 11.77 17.92
N HIS A 296 11.75 11.64 19.14
CA HIS A 296 11.91 12.66 20.18
C HIS A 296 13.36 12.93 20.55
N ASN A 297 14.21 11.90 20.55
CA ASN A 297 15.64 12.04 20.86
C ASN A 297 16.48 12.66 19.73
N ARG A 298 15.90 12.87 18.54
CA ARG A 298 16.66 13.27 17.34
C ARG A 298 16.18 14.57 16.71
N TYR A 299 14.88 14.91 16.86
CA TYR A 299 14.23 15.99 16.16
C TYR A 299 13.40 16.87 17.12
N HIS A 300 13.15 18.12 16.75
CA HIS A 300 12.19 18.96 17.45
C HIS A 300 10.79 18.69 16.90
N LEU A 301 9.92 18.04 17.69
CA LEU A 301 8.60 17.58 17.26
C LEU A 301 7.50 18.55 17.70
N HIS A 302 6.54 18.78 16.82
CA HIS A 302 5.43 19.72 17.04
C HIS A 302 4.11 19.10 16.58
N THR A 303 3.07 19.22 17.42
CA THR A 303 1.70 18.78 17.13
C THR A 303 0.74 19.94 17.32
N PRO A 304 0.76 20.95 16.42
CA PRO A 304 -0.04 22.16 16.60
C PRO A 304 -1.53 21.88 16.48
N SER A 305 -2.33 22.57 17.29
CA SER A 305 -3.77 22.62 17.11
C SER A 305 -4.13 23.54 15.94
N ALA A 306 -5.33 23.37 15.39
CA ALA A 306 -5.84 24.28 14.37
C ALA A 306 -5.83 25.73 14.89
N ASN A 307 -5.38 26.65 14.04
CA ASN A 307 -5.23 28.08 14.32
C ASN A 307 -4.19 28.45 15.41
N SER A 308 -3.32 27.52 15.81
CA SER A 308 -2.20 27.86 16.70
C SER A 308 -1.01 28.39 15.89
N LEU A 309 -0.26 29.33 16.48
CA LEU A 309 1.01 29.79 15.95
C LEU A 309 2.13 28.91 16.54
N VAL A 310 3.00 28.42 15.67
CA VAL A 310 4.19 27.65 16.07
C VAL A 310 5.43 28.44 15.72
N GLU A 311 6.27 28.73 16.71
CA GLU A 311 7.58 29.35 16.50
C GLU A 311 8.62 28.24 16.38
N LEU A 312 9.37 28.25 15.28
CA LEU A 312 10.37 27.24 14.95
C LEU A 312 11.77 27.90 14.95
N PRO A 313 12.51 27.87 16.08
CA PRO A 313 13.85 28.45 16.13
C PRO A 313 14.83 27.61 15.29
N ILE A 314 15.25 28.14 14.17
CA ILE A 314 16.20 27.49 13.27
C ILE A 314 17.60 27.98 13.60
N GLY A 315 18.45 27.08 14.15
CA GLY A 315 19.80 27.37 14.59
C GLY A 315 20.89 26.66 13.79
N GLU A 316 22.07 27.27 13.74
CA GLU A 316 23.27 26.67 13.11
C GLU A 316 23.87 25.51 13.94
N THR A 317 23.45 25.35 15.20
CA THR A 317 24.00 24.35 16.14
C THR A 317 23.31 23.01 16.08
N PHE A 318 22.24 22.86 15.25
CA PHE A 318 21.58 21.57 15.12
C PHE A 318 22.43 20.59 14.33
N LEU A 319 22.80 19.47 14.99
CA LEU A 319 23.52 18.37 14.35
C LEU A 319 22.51 17.39 13.76
N HIS A 320 22.39 17.38 12.43
CA HIS A 320 21.54 16.42 11.76
C HIS A 320 21.98 14.98 12.09
N PRO A 321 21.04 14.10 12.50
CA PRO A 321 21.34 12.69 12.74
C PRO A 321 21.96 12.04 11.52
N ALA A 322 22.75 11.00 11.70
CA ALA A 322 23.25 10.20 10.59
C ALA A 322 22.06 9.62 9.78
N ALA A 323 22.18 9.60 8.48
CA ALA A 323 21.19 8.92 7.64
C ALA A 323 21.14 7.44 8.03
N PRO A 324 19.96 6.78 8.03
CA PRO A 324 19.88 5.34 8.27
C PRO A 324 20.73 4.60 7.22
N GLU A 325 21.25 3.44 7.63
CA GLU A 325 21.90 2.54 6.67
C GLU A 325 20.91 2.22 5.53
N THR A 326 21.45 2.09 4.32
CA THR A 326 20.62 1.87 3.14
C THR A 326 19.93 0.52 3.26
N SER A 327 18.62 0.51 3.54
CA SER A 327 17.77 -0.65 3.30
C SER A 327 17.21 -0.51 1.90
N TYR A 328 17.50 -1.45 1.02
CA TYR A 328 16.92 -1.46 -0.31
C TYR A 328 15.58 -2.17 -0.23
N GLU A 329 14.50 -1.45 -0.47
CA GLU A 329 13.18 -2.05 -0.64
C GLU A 329 13.03 -2.47 -2.11
N GLY A 330 12.99 -3.79 -2.35
CA GLY A 330 12.61 -4.35 -3.64
C GLY A 330 11.15 -4.78 -3.62
N GLU A 331 10.48 -4.80 -4.77
CA GLU A 331 9.16 -5.41 -4.90
C GLU A 331 9.26 -6.93 -4.72
N LEU A 332 8.54 -7.45 -3.72
CA LEU A 332 8.41 -8.87 -3.46
C LEU A 332 7.20 -9.42 -4.21
N THR A 333 7.44 -10.33 -5.14
CA THR A 333 6.38 -11.06 -5.84
C THR A 333 6.40 -12.53 -5.42
N GLU A 334 5.36 -12.99 -4.73
CA GLU A 334 5.20 -14.40 -4.36
C GLU A 334 4.60 -15.18 -5.54
N LEU A 335 5.34 -16.14 -6.07
CA LEU A 335 4.86 -17.12 -7.03
C LEU A 335 5.18 -18.53 -6.49
N ASN A 336 4.15 -19.27 -6.06
CA ASN A 336 4.26 -20.69 -5.65
C ASN A 336 5.43 -21.01 -4.72
N MET A 337 5.51 -20.39 -3.54
CA MET A 337 6.59 -20.53 -2.55
C MET A 337 7.95 -19.91 -2.96
N ALA A 338 8.01 -19.20 -4.05
CA ALA A 338 9.17 -18.41 -4.42
C ALA A 338 8.83 -16.91 -4.32
N VAL A 339 9.76 -16.14 -3.78
CA VAL A 339 9.66 -14.68 -3.69
C VAL A 339 10.60 -14.10 -4.73
N THR A 340 10.09 -13.30 -5.67
CA THR A 340 10.90 -12.56 -6.62
C THR A 340 11.13 -11.16 -6.06
N ILE A 341 12.38 -10.78 -5.92
CA ILE A 341 12.78 -9.45 -5.45
C ILE A 341 13.23 -8.65 -6.67
N THR A 342 12.56 -7.55 -6.97
CA THR A 342 13.04 -6.57 -7.95
C THR A 342 14.02 -5.65 -7.24
N LEU A 343 15.26 -5.62 -7.70
CA LEU A 343 16.30 -4.77 -7.12
C LEU A 343 16.20 -3.35 -7.69
N PRO A 344 16.45 -2.32 -6.85
CA PRO A 344 16.57 -0.95 -7.33
C PRO A 344 17.69 -0.77 -8.34
N ASP A 345 17.55 0.21 -9.22
CA ASP A 345 18.54 0.53 -10.28
C ASP A 345 19.94 0.77 -9.69
N ALA A 346 20.04 1.33 -8.49
CA ALA A 346 21.31 1.55 -7.81
C ALA A 346 22.12 0.27 -7.60
N ILE A 347 21.46 -0.88 -7.39
CA ILE A 347 22.10 -2.19 -7.26
C ILE A 347 22.33 -2.79 -8.64
N THR A 348 21.37 -2.66 -9.56
CA THR A 348 21.45 -3.26 -10.89
C THR A 348 22.51 -2.61 -11.76
N VAL A 349 22.93 -1.38 -11.46
CA VAL A 349 24.06 -0.68 -12.12
C VAL A 349 25.43 -1.27 -11.72
N ASP A 350 25.56 -1.94 -10.57
CA ASP A 350 26.80 -2.61 -10.18
C ASP A 350 27.12 -3.74 -11.17
N PRO A 351 28.29 -3.73 -11.82
CA PRO A 351 28.67 -4.73 -12.83
C PRO A 351 28.56 -6.17 -12.34
N ARG A 352 28.73 -6.42 -11.05
CA ARG A 352 28.62 -7.75 -10.44
C ARG A 352 27.16 -8.24 -10.46
N TRP A 353 26.21 -7.34 -10.19
CA TRP A 353 24.79 -7.65 -10.24
C TRP A 353 24.27 -7.79 -11.66
N GLN A 354 24.73 -6.95 -12.59
CA GLN A 354 24.40 -7.08 -14.02
C GLN A 354 24.80 -8.43 -14.59
N GLN A 355 25.91 -8.99 -14.14
CA GLN A 355 26.35 -10.31 -14.55
C GLN A 355 25.56 -11.44 -13.90
N LEU A 356 25.08 -11.28 -12.66
CA LEU A 356 24.31 -12.28 -11.94
C LEU A 356 22.83 -12.31 -12.36
N ALA A 357 22.25 -11.15 -12.54
CA ALA A 357 20.84 -10.97 -12.86
C ALA A 357 20.69 -9.85 -13.89
N ASP A 358 20.95 -10.17 -15.15
CA ASP A 358 20.82 -9.27 -16.31
C ASP A 358 19.40 -8.69 -16.48
N THR A 359 18.42 -9.26 -15.80
CA THR A 359 17.04 -8.81 -15.74
C THR A 359 16.74 -7.88 -14.56
N GLY A 360 17.65 -7.72 -13.61
CA GLY A 360 17.40 -7.06 -12.33
C GLY A 360 16.50 -7.86 -11.37
N LEU A 361 16.17 -9.13 -11.73
CA LEU A 361 15.27 -9.98 -10.92
C LEU A 361 16.05 -11.05 -10.16
N ILE A 362 15.73 -11.22 -8.88
CA ILE A 362 16.26 -12.28 -8.03
C ILE A 362 15.09 -13.08 -7.48
N GLU A 363 15.17 -14.39 -7.64
CA GLU A 363 14.28 -15.32 -6.95
C GLU A 363 14.82 -15.62 -5.56
N ALA A 364 13.96 -15.51 -4.55
CA ALA A 364 14.26 -15.84 -3.18
C ALA A 364 13.29 -16.92 -2.69
N ARG A 365 13.82 -17.98 -2.06
CA ARG A 365 13.01 -19.07 -1.51
C ARG A 365 13.37 -19.30 -0.05
N TRP A 366 12.36 -19.51 0.79
CA TRP A 366 12.56 -19.95 2.15
C TRP A 366 12.93 -21.44 2.18
N GLN A 367 14.02 -21.74 2.86
CA GLN A 367 14.43 -23.13 3.13
C GLN A 367 14.67 -23.27 4.64
N GLY A 368 13.64 -23.67 5.37
CA GLY A 368 13.59 -23.57 6.82
C GLY A 368 13.53 -22.10 7.24
N ASP A 369 14.46 -21.67 8.10
CA ASP A 369 14.55 -20.29 8.60
C ASP A 369 15.49 -19.40 7.77
N GLU A 370 16.02 -19.91 6.65
CA GLU A 370 17.00 -19.18 5.83
C GLU A 370 16.44 -18.87 4.44
N LEU A 371 16.79 -17.69 3.91
CA LEU A 371 16.44 -17.23 2.59
C LEU A 371 17.54 -17.63 1.59
N VAL A 372 17.16 -18.35 0.53
CA VAL A 372 18.06 -18.78 -0.55
C VAL A 372 17.80 -17.94 -1.78
N LEU A 373 18.85 -17.29 -2.31
CA LEU A 373 18.77 -16.35 -3.43
C LEU A 373 19.35 -16.95 -4.71
N ARG A 374 18.72 -16.63 -5.87
CA ARG A 374 19.31 -16.85 -7.21
C ARG A 374 18.93 -15.73 -8.17
N GLY A 375 19.84 -15.35 -9.07
CA GLY A 375 19.54 -14.44 -10.16
C GLY A 375 18.71 -15.13 -11.27
N LEU A 376 17.76 -14.39 -11.86
CA LEU A 376 16.94 -14.83 -12.99
C LEU A 376 17.48 -14.28 -14.30
N PRO A 377 18.14 -15.09 -15.17
CA PRO A 377 18.64 -14.62 -16.43
C PRO A 377 17.50 -14.41 -17.46
N GLN A 378 17.67 -13.44 -18.37
CA GLN A 378 16.70 -13.06 -19.39
C GLN A 378 16.14 -14.26 -20.17
N ARG A 379 16.97 -15.27 -20.44
CA ARG A 379 16.57 -16.51 -21.12
C ARG A 379 15.53 -17.34 -20.36
N GLU A 380 15.42 -17.20 -19.03
CA GLU A 380 14.40 -17.89 -18.23
C GLU A 380 13.07 -17.15 -18.29
N LEU A 381 13.07 -15.83 -18.32
CA LEU A 381 11.85 -15.02 -18.45
C LEU A 381 11.18 -15.16 -19.82
N MET A 382 11.94 -15.49 -20.87
CA MET A 382 11.42 -15.67 -22.23
C MET A 382 10.86 -17.08 -22.51
N ARG A 383 10.89 -18.00 -21.55
CA ARG A 383 10.32 -19.33 -21.73
C ARG A 383 8.82 -19.32 -21.42
N PRO A 384 7.96 -19.94 -22.29
CA PRO A 384 6.56 -20.13 -21.97
C PRO A 384 6.38 -20.90 -20.66
N SER A 385 5.40 -20.50 -19.84
CA SER A 385 5.17 -20.92 -18.45
C SER A 385 4.89 -22.42 -18.21
N ASP A 386 4.82 -23.25 -19.26
CA ASP A 386 4.48 -24.67 -19.14
C ASP A 386 5.65 -25.61 -18.81
N ARG A 387 6.87 -25.09 -18.63
CA ARG A 387 8.08 -25.88 -18.33
C ARG A 387 8.79 -25.56 -17.01
N LEU A 388 8.09 -25.08 -16.02
CA LEU A 388 8.64 -24.93 -14.67
C LEU A 388 8.94 -26.26 -13.95
N LEU A 389 8.54 -27.40 -14.53
CA LEU A 389 8.73 -28.75 -13.96
C LEU A 389 9.96 -29.50 -14.53
N ASP A 390 10.54 -29.08 -15.65
CA ASP A 390 11.61 -29.83 -16.35
C ASP A 390 13.04 -29.59 -15.81
N TRP A 391 13.22 -28.78 -14.79
CA TRP A 391 14.57 -28.47 -14.26
C TRP A 391 14.89 -29.14 -12.92
N MET A 392 14.12 -30.15 -12.54
CA MET A 392 14.43 -31.00 -11.39
C MET A 392 15.59 -31.96 -11.62
N ASP A 393 16.18 -32.04 -12.84
CA ASP A 393 17.43 -32.75 -13.06
C ASP A 393 18.64 -31.89 -12.67
N ALA A 394 18.81 -31.70 -11.36
CA ALA A 394 19.94 -30.96 -10.76
C ALA A 394 21.30 -31.66 -10.94
N ASN A 395 21.35 -32.86 -11.54
CA ASN A 395 22.55 -33.67 -11.67
C ASN A 395 23.18 -33.70 -13.07
N SER A 396 22.88 -32.72 -13.94
CA SER A 396 23.58 -32.66 -15.24
C SER A 396 24.97 -32.03 -15.09
N PRO A 397 26.05 -32.74 -15.42
CA PRO A 397 27.43 -32.26 -15.26
C PRO A 397 27.84 -31.10 -16.22
N LEU A 398 26.91 -30.61 -17.03
CA LEU A 398 27.15 -29.63 -18.10
C LEU A 398 26.61 -28.22 -17.81
N ARG A 399 26.20 -27.90 -16.59
CA ARG A 399 25.67 -26.56 -16.25
C ARG A 399 26.63 -25.78 -15.37
N ASN A 400 26.93 -24.55 -15.79
CA ASN A 400 27.58 -23.55 -14.93
C ASN A 400 26.59 -23.09 -13.84
N CYS A 401 26.45 -23.89 -12.78
CA CYS A 401 25.57 -23.61 -11.65
C CYS A 401 26.32 -23.67 -10.33
N CYS A 402 25.74 -23.08 -9.28
CA CYS A 402 26.38 -23.03 -7.96
C CYS A 402 26.74 -24.44 -7.44
N GLY A 403 25.88 -25.44 -7.63
CA GLY A 403 26.11 -26.80 -7.18
C GLY A 403 27.36 -27.48 -7.76
N ASN A 404 27.79 -27.04 -8.95
CA ASN A 404 28.98 -27.54 -9.66
C ASN A 404 30.19 -26.60 -9.54
N CYS A 405 30.09 -25.59 -8.68
CA CYS A 405 31.13 -24.56 -8.51
C CYS A 405 32.15 -24.96 -7.42
N HIS A 406 33.44 -24.69 -7.68
CA HIS A 406 34.52 -24.90 -6.71
C HIS A 406 34.33 -24.13 -5.41
N HIS A 407 33.67 -22.97 -5.48
CA HIS A 407 33.38 -22.08 -4.33
C HIS A 407 32.06 -22.38 -3.62
N TYR A 408 31.31 -23.39 -4.02
CA TYR A 408 30.06 -23.78 -3.36
C TYR A 408 30.34 -24.75 -2.23
N ARG A 409 30.15 -24.29 -0.96
CA ARG A 409 30.35 -25.12 0.24
C ARG A 409 29.23 -24.85 1.23
N SER A 410 28.64 -25.90 1.80
CA SER A 410 27.57 -25.79 2.80
C SER A 410 26.42 -24.89 2.36
N GLN A 411 26.03 -25.02 1.10
CA GLN A 411 24.96 -24.22 0.47
C GLN A 411 25.25 -22.70 0.44
N ARG A 412 26.51 -22.27 0.55
CA ARG A 412 26.92 -20.86 0.48
C ARG A 412 27.96 -20.64 -0.61
N CYS A 413 27.92 -19.44 -1.17
CA CYS A 413 28.93 -18.98 -2.13
C CYS A 413 30.15 -18.42 -1.39
N TRP A 414 31.34 -18.95 -1.68
CA TRP A 414 32.62 -18.50 -1.13
C TRP A 414 33.54 -17.85 -2.18
N ASN A 415 32.98 -17.47 -3.33
CA ASN A 415 33.71 -16.71 -4.34
C ASN A 415 33.64 -15.21 -4.03
N GLN A 416 34.78 -14.61 -3.65
CA GLN A 416 34.85 -13.16 -3.33
C GLN A 416 34.51 -12.24 -4.52
N LEU A 417 34.58 -12.74 -5.75
CA LEU A 417 34.21 -12.01 -6.94
C LEU A 417 32.70 -12.07 -7.21
N SER A 418 31.96 -12.91 -6.48
CA SER A 418 30.52 -13.04 -6.62
C SER A 418 29.78 -12.00 -5.78
N PRO A 419 28.73 -11.37 -6.30
CA PRO A 419 27.86 -10.50 -5.51
C PRO A 419 27.14 -11.27 -4.38
N LEU A 420 27.07 -12.61 -4.48
CA LEU A 420 26.47 -13.49 -3.48
C LEU A 420 27.51 -14.11 -2.52
N PHE A 421 28.69 -13.50 -2.37
CA PHE A 421 29.72 -13.96 -1.43
C PHE A 421 29.13 -14.06 0.00
N GLU A 422 29.35 -15.21 0.66
CA GLU A 422 28.81 -15.58 1.98
C GLU A 422 27.30 -15.83 2.06
N PHE A 423 26.52 -15.50 1.02
CA PHE A 423 25.08 -15.80 1.02
C PHE A 423 24.80 -17.29 0.78
N LYS A 424 23.68 -17.77 1.34
CA LYS A 424 23.12 -19.06 1.00
C LYS A 424 22.52 -19.01 -0.41
N VAL A 425 22.92 -19.92 -1.28
CA VAL A 425 22.54 -19.93 -2.69
C VAL A 425 21.99 -21.29 -3.09
N ALA A 426 21.02 -21.28 -4.01
CA ALA A 426 20.47 -22.50 -4.58
C ALA A 426 21.53 -23.22 -5.45
N PRO A 427 21.67 -24.54 -5.37
CA PRO A 427 22.68 -25.27 -6.15
C PRO A 427 22.49 -25.12 -7.66
N GLU A 428 21.26 -24.95 -8.13
CA GLU A 428 20.89 -24.71 -9.52
C GLU A 428 21.11 -23.26 -9.99
N GLY A 429 21.47 -22.33 -9.09
CA GLY A 429 21.65 -20.91 -9.38
C GLY A 429 22.75 -20.67 -10.41
N PHE A 430 22.51 -19.75 -11.33
CA PHE A 430 23.51 -19.30 -12.30
C PHE A 430 24.55 -18.40 -11.61
N CYS A 431 25.82 -18.56 -11.98
CA CYS A 431 26.89 -17.71 -11.52
C CYS A 431 27.79 -17.27 -12.69
N PRO A 432 27.96 -15.94 -12.94
CA PRO A 432 28.81 -15.43 -14.03
C PRO A 432 30.30 -15.64 -13.73
N VAL A 433 30.67 -15.76 -12.45
CA VAL A 433 32.04 -16.02 -11.99
C VAL A 433 32.20 -17.48 -11.56
N PHE A 434 31.53 -18.39 -12.26
CA PHE A 434 31.56 -19.82 -12.04
C PHE A 434 32.97 -20.39 -12.33
N GLU A 435 33.45 -21.17 -11.37
CA GLU A 435 34.66 -21.98 -11.53
C GLU A 435 34.30 -23.45 -11.29
N PRO A 436 34.52 -24.35 -12.25
CA PRO A 436 34.12 -25.74 -12.12
C PRO A 436 34.87 -26.40 -10.93
N ALA A 437 34.12 -27.18 -10.16
CA ALA A 437 34.73 -28.05 -9.14
C ALA A 437 35.62 -29.06 -9.85
N GLN A 438 36.88 -29.17 -9.41
CA GLN A 438 37.82 -30.19 -9.93
C GLN A 438 37.26 -31.59 -9.60
N THR A 439 36.94 -32.35 -10.63
CA THR A 439 36.70 -33.79 -10.46
C THR A 439 37.98 -34.42 -9.91
N PRO A 440 37.91 -35.21 -8.85
CA PRO A 440 39.05 -35.94 -8.39
C PRO A 440 39.51 -36.87 -9.52
N GLU A 441 40.73 -36.65 -10.04
CA GLU A 441 41.37 -37.61 -10.93
C GLU A 441 41.37 -38.98 -10.24
N THR A 442 40.68 -39.93 -10.87
CA THR A 442 40.85 -41.33 -10.52
C THR A 442 42.33 -41.68 -10.68
N ARG A 443 43.04 -41.82 -9.56
CA ARG A 443 44.35 -42.45 -9.54
C ARG A 443 44.14 -43.91 -9.92
N ASP A 444 44.64 -44.29 -11.10
CA ASP A 444 44.94 -45.68 -11.46
C ASP A 444 46.01 -46.27 -10.49
#